data_f99f6d6fa6ea681d09c6718b561f7d66
#
_entry.id   f99f6d6fa6ea681d09c6718b561f7d66
#
_cell.length_a   1.000
_cell.length_b   1.000
_cell.length_c   1.000
_cell.angle_alpha   90.00
_cell.angle_beta   90.00
_cell.angle_gamma   90.00
#
_symmetry.space_group_name_H-M   'P 1'
#
loop_
_entity.id
_entity.type
_entity.pdbx_description
1 polymer ?
#
loop_
_entity_poly.entity_id
_entity_poly.type
_entity_poly.pdbx_seq_one_letter_code
_entity_poly.pdbx_strand_id
1 'polypeptide(L)'
;MVAKNPPSTTTKAVPTKRERLLEIVHVIREHDMIRNFIRQTNPREIRLGFEELGPTFIKMGQILSTRPDLVSPAYTKEFGHLQDHVPVDSYQTVASTFRQQTGQEIDDVFASFDEEPFASASIGQTHRAQLADGTEVVVKVQHPKVQELVHTDMELFKRAVDISKIGPEIGVINPEDIFNEIKNALFTEINTEIEIQNGQEFYELNHDDGIILVPQTYADFSAQKILVTSYMPGDSIKYFMQEPLSHDVQRARQQKAERKNVAEALVKNFVKQVFDDNFFHADPHPGNILFQRLDAQELQDQNHVTSFQRKIRGKKTTLTAQDDLPDYRITYLDFGMMGRLTPNLVDGIIQIILALNTKDTRAIGQAILAICNRTGHVDQEEFFVELGLFLQPYMQMGLGQVDLPNLLFEIISLCRHNNLQAKSEITLLVKAFASLEGIVAQLDPDLEMMDVASPFAKEYLLDHFSWRGQLEDSALDLAQSLRVIPKIPLKLDQLLNIFSTGQTRFNIALKGQDTLFAGLNKIIDRLITAIILAALILGSSLLVQGSAEHPAIYRLGVAGYIVSFIVIIILILATLHTRFKNRKK
;
A
#
# COMPACT_ATOMS: atom_id res chain seq x y z
N MET A 1 29.10 -37.23 35.71
CA MET A 1 29.58 -35.98 35.13
C MET A 1 28.64 -34.89 35.62
N VAL A 2 29.19 -33.95 36.38
CA VAL A 2 28.45 -32.91 37.11
C VAL A 2 27.87 -31.91 36.13
N ALA A 3 26.55 -31.75 36.12
CA ALA A 3 25.86 -30.70 35.36
C ALA A 3 26.28 -29.34 35.93
N LYS A 4 26.92 -28.52 35.09
CA LYS A 4 27.18 -27.10 35.40
C LYS A 4 25.85 -26.39 35.44
N ASN A 5 25.53 -25.81 36.60
CA ASN A 5 24.44 -24.83 36.74
C ASN A 5 24.61 -23.71 35.72
N PRO A 6 23.52 -23.26 35.06
CA PRO A 6 23.56 -22.07 34.26
C PRO A 6 23.86 -20.84 35.16
N PRO A 7 24.57 -19.82 34.66
CA PRO A 7 24.89 -18.64 35.45
C PRO A 7 23.60 -17.90 35.84
N SER A 8 23.50 -17.59 37.13
CA SER A 8 22.45 -16.73 37.70
C SER A 8 22.36 -15.42 36.93
N THR A 9 21.24 -15.18 36.26
CA THR A 9 20.92 -13.94 35.58
C THR A 9 20.68 -12.81 36.60
N THR A 10 21.75 -12.15 37.04
CA THR A 10 21.65 -10.85 37.68
C THR A 10 21.14 -9.87 36.64
N THR A 11 19.94 -9.34 36.84
CA THR A 11 19.34 -8.26 36.06
C THR A 11 20.30 -7.06 36.08
N LYS A 12 21.14 -6.89 35.05
CA LYS A 12 22.03 -5.74 34.93
C LYS A 12 21.19 -4.46 34.96
N ALA A 13 21.58 -3.50 35.79
CA ALA A 13 20.94 -2.17 35.81
C ALA A 13 21.01 -1.54 34.41
N VAL A 14 20.04 -0.67 34.06
CA VAL A 14 20.13 0.12 32.82
C VAL A 14 21.45 0.87 32.84
N PRO A 15 22.29 0.76 31.81
CA PRO A 15 23.57 1.45 31.78
C PRO A 15 23.33 2.96 31.84
N THR A 16 24.20 3.68 32.55
CA THR A 16 24.18 5.14 32.51
C THR A 16 24.43 5.65 31.09
N LYS A 17 23.93 6.83 30.74
CA LYS A 17 24.16 7.44 29.41
C LYS A 17 25.63 7.43 29.00
N ARG A 18 26.55 7.58 29.96
CA ARG A 18 28.00 7.55 29.70
C ARG A 18 28.50 6.13 29.39
N GLU A 19 28.08 5.15 30.15
CA GLU A 19 28.45 3.75 29.91
C GLU A 19 27.88 3.29 28.56
N ARG A 20 26.63 3.62 28.27
CA ARG A 20 25.99 3.28 26.99
C ARG A 20 26.68 3.95 25.79
N LEU A 21 27.07 5.21 25.93
CA LEU A 21 27.86 5.90 24.89
C LEU A 21 29.19 5.21 24.62
N LEU A 22 29.91 4.79 25.69
CA LEU A 22 31.19 4.09 25.54
C LEU A 22 31.02 2.72 24.87
N GLU A 23 29.96 1.98 25.22
CA GLU A 23 29.61 0.72 24.59
C GLU A 23 29.32 0.93 23.08
N ILE A 24 28.46 1.88 22.73
CA ILE A 24 28.14 2.20 21.33
C ILE A 24 29.40 2.59 20.55
N VAL A 25 30.26 3.45 21.12
CA VAL A 25 31.50 3.86 20.45
C VAL A 25 32.45 2.68 20.28
N HIS A 26 32.51 1.76 21.24
CA HIS A 26 33.35 0.56 21.16
C HIS A 26 32.91 -0.33 19.99
N VAL A 27 31.64 -0.72 19.94
CA VAL A 27 31.07 -1.57 18.90
C VAL A 27 31.14 -0.91 17.50
N ILE A 28 30.86 0.40 17.40
CA ILE A 28 31.02 1.14 16.15
C ILE A 28 32.44 1.05 15.60
N ARG A 29 33.46 1.10 16.48
CA ARG A 29 34.89 0.99 16.08
C ARG A 29 35.28 -0.43 15.74
N GLU A 30 34.82 -1.42 16.51
CA GLU A 30 35.13 -2.84 16.32
C GLU A 30 34.66 -3.34 14.96
N HIS A 31 33.42 -3.01 14.59
CA HIS A 31 32.79 -3.40 13.32
C HIS A 31 33.00 -2.39 12.17
N ASP A 32 33.82 -1.34 12.36
CA ASP A 32 34.05 -0.26 11.37
C ASP A 32 32.71 0.27 10.77
N MET A 33 31.67 0.40 11.62
CA MET A 33 30.29 0.59 11.20
C MET A 33 30.10 1.86 10.38
N ILE A 34 30.70 2.99 10.79
CA ILE A 34 30.52 4.27 10.09
C ILE A 34 31.05 4.17 8.65
N ARG A 35 32.25 3.61 8.48
CA ARG A 35 32.86 3.47 7.16
C ARG A 35 32.07 2.50 6.27
N ASN A 36 31.69 1.35 6.83
CA ASN A 36 30.94 0.34 6.12
C ASN A 36 29.55 0.86 5.70
N PHE A 37 28.86 1.59 6.59
CA PHE A 37 27.54 2.16 6.29
C PHE A 37 27.62 3.25 5.20
N ILE A 38 28.55 4.20 5.30
CA ILE A 38 28.72 5.28 4.30
C ILE A 38 29.07 4.69 2.92
N ARG A 39 29.92 3.67 2.87
CA ARG A 39 30.36 3.04 1.62
C ARG A 39 29.41 1.95 1.12
N GLN A 40 28.38 1.62 1.89
CA GLN A 40 27.48 0.50 1.62
C GLN A 40 28.24 -0.82 1.38
N THR A 41 29.23 -1.11 2.24
CA THR A 41 30.08 -2.30 2.20
C THR A 41 29.93 -3.12 3.46
N ASN A 42 30.24 -4.42 3.42
CA ASN A 42 30.25 -5.34 4.57
C ASN A 42 28.98 -5.27 5.44
N PRO A 43 27.77 -5.49 4.87
CA PRO A 43 26.52 -5.40 5.63
C PRO A 43 26.46 -6.36 6.83
N ARG A 44 27.17 -7.49 6.76
CA ARG A 44 27.29 -8.48 7.85
C ARG A 44 27.90 -7.88 9.10
N GLU A 45 28.97 -7.08 8.97
CA GLU A 45 29.61 -6.46 10.13
C GLU A 45 28.67 -5.47 10.82
N ILE A 46 27.88 -4.72 10.05
CA ILE A 46 26.86 -3.84 10.62
C ILE A 46 25.79 -4.62 11.37
N ARG A 47 25.32 -5.76 10.79
CA ARG A 47 24.36 -6.63 11.45
C ARG A 47 24.88 -7.17 12.78
N LEU A 48 26.13 -7.66 12.80
CA LEU A 48 26.76 -8.16 14.03
C LEU A 48 26.88 -7.07 15.08
N GLY A 49 27.28 -5.85 14.69
CA GLY A 49 27.32 -4.71 15.59
C GLY A 49 25.93 -4.33 16.13
N PHE A 50 24.88 -4.43 15.32
CA PHE A 50 23.52 -4.19 15.77
C PHE A 50 23.05 -5.26 16.77
N GLU A 51 23.37 -6.54 16.55
CA GLU A 51 23.08 -7.64 17.47
C GLU A 51 23.80 -7.44 18.82
N GLU A 52 25.06 -7.02 18.81
CA GLU A 52 25.83 -6.73 20.02
C GLU A 52 25.27 -5.53 20.79
N LEU A 53 24.85 -4.47 20.10
CA LEU A 53 24.24 -3.29 20.70
C LEU A 53 22.84 -3.54 21.28
N GLY A 54 22.19 -4.63 20.86
CA GLY A 54 20.93 -5.12 21.44
C GLY A 54 19.65 -4.50 20.86
N PRO A 55 18.54 -4.56 21.62
CA PRO A 55 17.17 -4.41 21.10
C PRO A 55 16.93 -3.17 20.24
N THR A 56 17.40 -2.00 20.68
CA THR A 56 17.22 -0.74 19.92
C THR A 56 17.82 -0.83 18.52
N PHE A 57 19.07 -1.33 18.42
CA PHE A 57 19.79 -1.40 17.15
C PHE A 57 19.31 -2.56 16.28
N ILE A 58 18.89 -3.66 16.89
CA ILE A 58 18.22 -4.75 16.16
C ILE A 58 16.96 -4.23 15.48
N LYS A 59 16.10 -3.51 16.20
CA LYS A 59 14.89 -2.89 15.63
C LYS A 59 15.21 -1.82 14.58
N MET A 60 16.23 -1.00 14.81
CA MET A 60 16.72 -0.06 13.77
C MET A 60 17.10 -0.81 12.49
N GLY A 61 17.82 -1.91 12.60
CA GLY A 61 18.20 -2.73 11.45
C GLY A 61 16.98 -3.37 10.76
N GLN A 62 16.01 -3.84 11.52
CA GLN A 62 14.75 -4.39 10.99
C GLN A 62 13.95 -3.30 10.25
N ILE A 63 13.86 -2.08 10.78
CA ILE A 63 13.25 -0.93 10.09
C ILE A 63 14.02 -0.62 8.80
N LEU A 64 15.35 -0.56 8.86
CA LEU A 64 16.19 -0.30 7.67
C LEU A 64 16.09 -1.43 6.62
N SER A 65 15.85 -2.69 7.03
CA SER A 65 15.63 -3.80 6.10
C SER A 65 14.41 -3.60 5.21
N THR A 66 13.46 -2.78 5.65
CA THR A 66 12.23 -2.47 4.92
C THR A 66 12.33 -1.18 4.10
N ARG A 67 13.50 -0.54 4.08
CA ARG A 67 13.73 0.77 3.48
C ARG A 67 14.85 0.71 2.42
N PRO A 68 14.56 0.13 1.23
CA PRO A 68 15.51 0.07 0.11
C PRO A 68 15.86 1.47 -0.43
N ASP A 69 15.08 2.48 -0.08
CA ASP A 69 15.36 3.88 -0.35
C ASP A 69 16.46 4.47 0.55
N LEU A 70 16.74 3.85 1.68
CA LEU A 70 17.77 4.31 2.64
C LEU A 70 19.06 3.48 2.58
N VAL A 71 18.95 2.20 2.28
CA VAL A 71 20.09 1.27 2.27
C VAL A 71 20.12 0.43 1.00
N SER A 72 21.29 -0.09 0.62
CA SER A 72 21.41 -0.94 -0.58
C SER A 72 20.71 -2.29 -0.42
N PRO A 73 20.36 -2.98 -1.53
CA PRO A 73 19.74 -4.31 -1.48
C PRO A 73 20.55 -5.34 -0.68
N ALA A 74 21.89 -5.23 -0.65
CA ALA A 74 22.74 -6.11 0.14
C ALA A 74 22.52 -5.90 1.66
N TYR A 75 22.31 -4.67 2.08
CA TYR A 75 21.99 -4.31 3.47
C TYR A 75 20.57 -4.74 3.83
N THR A 76 19.59 -4.48 2.96
CA THR A 76 18.20 -4.92 3.15
C THR A 76 18.14 -6.43 3.39
N LYS A 77 18.83 -7.22 2.55
CA LYS A 77 18.89 -8.68 2.68
C LYS A 77 19.56 -9.12 3.99
N GLU A 78 20.70 -8.53 4.34
CA GLU A 78 21.45 -8.93 5.55
C GLU A 78 20.70 -8.54 6.82
N PHE A 79 20.07 -7.36 6.86
CA PHE A 79 19.27 -6.93 7.99
C PHE A 79 17.99 -7.75 8.18
N GLY A 80 17.47 -8.38 7.14
CA GLY A 80 16.39 -9.36 7.24
C GLY A 80 16.77 -10.62 8.05
N HIS A 81 18.06 -10.84 8.33
CA HIS A 81 18.54 -11.92 9.21
C HIS A 81 18.68 -11.53 10.67
N LEU A 82 18.39 -10.26 11.03
CA LEU A 82 18.38 -9.84 12.43
C LEU A 82 17.30 -10.60 13.21
N GLN A 83 17.72 -11.41 14.16
CA GLN A 83 16.83 -12.22 14.99
C GLN A 83 16.70 -11.65 16.40
N ASP A 84 15.51 -11.74 16.93
CA ASP A 84 15.16 -11.27 18.27
C ASP A 84 15.44 -12.39 19.30
N HIS A 85 16.69 -12.53 19.73
CA HIS A 85 17.04 -13.44 20.82
C HIS A 85 17.32 -12.62 22.09
N VAL A 86 16.30 -12.43 22.89
CA VAL A 86 16.41 -11.74 24.18
C VAL A 86 16.18 -12.74 25.33
N PRO A 87 16.98 -12.68 26.42
CA PRO A 87 16.73 -13.49 27.59
C PRO A 87 15.34 -13.24 28.16
N VAL A 88 14.68 -14.31 28.59
CA VAL A 88 13.37 -14.28 29.24
C VAL A 88 13.48 -13.62 30.61
N ASP A 89 12.56 -12.70 30.93
CA ASP A 89 12.41 -12.13 32.26
C ASP A 89 11.79 -13.15 33.22
N SER A 90 12.14 -13.04 34.50
CA SER A 90 11.53 -13.89 35.53
C SER A 90 10.05 -13.54 35.75
N TYR A 91 9.26 -14.52 36.21
CA TYR A 91 7.84 -14.29 36.57
C TYR A 91 7.67 -13.11 37.55
N GLN A 92 8.56 -12.97 38.54
CA GLN A 92 8.50 -11.83 39.48
C GLN A 92 8.66 -10.49 38.76
N THR A 93 9.47 -10.44 37.71
CA THR A 93 9.63 -9.22 36.87
C THR A 93 8.34 -8.94 36.11
N VAL A 94 7.76 -9.98 35.51
CA VAL A 94 6.47 -9.90 34.79
C VAL A 94 5.36 -9.42 35.71
N ALA A 95 5.19 -10.05 36.87
CA ALA A 95 4.17 -9.70 37.86
C ALA A 95 4.34 -8.26 38.39
N SER A 96 5.58 -7.84 38.64
CA SER A 96 5.85 -6.46 39.05
C SER A 96 5.52 -5.45 37.96
N THR A 97 5.81 -5.77 36.68
CA THR A 97 5.47 -4.93 35.53
C THR A 97 3.96 -4.84 35.37
N PHE A 98 3.26 -5.96 35.46
CA PHE A 98 1.81 -6.03 35.37
C PHE A 98 1.15 -5.14 36.45
N ARG A 99 1.54 -5.35 37.71
CA ARG A 99 1.04 -4.53 38.82
C ARG A 99 1.33 -3.04 38.66
N GLN A 100 2.53 -2.67 38.22
CA GLN A 100 2.88 -1.27 38.02
C GLN A 100 2.05 -0.60 36.92
N GLN A 101 1.67 -1.36 35.88
CA GLN A 101 0.96 -0.84 34.72
C GLN A 101 -0.57 -0.83 34.90
N THR A 102 -1.14 -1.86 35.56
CA THR A 102 -2.58 -2.04 35.72
C THR A 102 -3.09 -1.64 37.11
N GLY A 103 -2.20 -1.60 38.11
CA GLY A 103 -2.58 -1.41 39.52
C GLY A 103 -3.18 -2.67 40.15
N GLN A 104 -3.22 -3.81 39.46
CA GLN A 104 -3.82 -5.08 39.91
C GLN A 104 -2.75 -6.17 39.97
N GLU A 105 -2.97 -7.21 40.79
CA GLU A 105 -2.15 -8.40 40.76
C GLU A 105 -2.62 -9.34 39.62
N ILE A 106 -1.71 -10.17 39.11
CA ILE A 106 -2.03 -11.15 38.06
C ILE A 106 -3.16 -12.08 38.49
N ASP A 107 -3.12 -12.56 39.75
CA ASP A 107 -4.11 -13.47 40.32
C ASP A 107 -5.50 -12.83 40.56
N ASP A 108 -5.58 -11.50 40.57
CA ASP A 108 -6.86 -10.78 40.67
C ASP A 108 -7.60 -10.70 39.34
N VAL A 109 -6.85 -10.79 38.22
CA VAL A 109 -7.37 -10.62 36.85
C VAL A 109 -7.56 -11.96 36.15
N PHE A 110 -6.59 -12.88 36.31
CA PHE A 110 -6.57 -14.13 35.58
C PHE A 110 -6.87 -15.30 36.52
N ALA A 111 -7.76 -16.21 36.09
CA ALA A 111 -8.02 -17.48 36.78
C ALA A 111 -6.81 -18.42 36.72
N SER A 112 -6.03 -18.34 35.67
CA SER A 112 -4.72 -19.02 35.54
C SER A 112 -3.79 -18.18 34.68
N PHE A 113 -2.49 -18.27 34.99
CA PHE A 113 -1.42 -17.58 34.25
C PHE A 113 -0.18 -18.48 34.19
N ASP A 114 0.32 -18.75 32.97
CA ASP A 114 1.52 -19.56 32.80
C ASP A 114 2.76 -18.73 33.15
N GLU A 115 3.51 -19.15 34.17
CA GLU A 115 4.71 -18.42 34.63
C GLU A 115 5.83 -18.43 33.59
N GLU A 116 5.95 -19.52 32.79
CA GLU A 116 6.91 -19.60 31.70
C GLU A 116 6.30 -19.03 30.42
N PRO A 117 6.96 -18.08 29.74
CA PRO A 117 6.47 -17.57 28.48
C PRO A 117 6.63 -18.61 27.37
N PHE A 118 5.64 -18.71 26.50
CA PHE A 118 5.74 -19.59 25.33
C PHE A 118 6.46 -18.90 24.15
N ALA A 119 6.62 -17.56 24.18
CA ALA A 119 7.39 -16.80 23.20
C ALA A 119 8.10 -15.61 23.87
N SER A 120 9.29 -15.27 23.36
CA SER A 120 10.04 -14.08 23.76
C SER A 120 10.65 -13.42 22.53
N ALA A 121 10.56 -12.10 22.45
CA ALA A 121 11.07 -11.25 21.39
C ALA A 121 11.87 -10.07 21.96
N SER A 122 12.44 -9.20 21.10
CA SER A 122 13.29 -8.07 21.51
C SER A 122 12.61 -7.07 22.44
N ILE A 123 11.29 -6.93 22.35
CA ILE A 123 10.54 -5.91 23.09
C ILE A 123 9.84 -6.49 24.32
N GLY A 124 9.45 -7.78 24.30
CA GLY A 124 8.66 -8.38 25.37
C GLY A 124 8.52 -9.87 25.23
N GLN A 125 7.82 -10.46 26.18
CA GLN A 125 7.54 -11.90 26.24
C GLN A 125 6.05 -12.15 26.39
N THR A 126 5.60 -13.33 25.98
CA THR A 126 4.19 -13.66 25.81
C THR A 126 3.84 -14.90 26.65
N HIS A 127 2.79 -14.77 27.46
CA HIS A 127 2.29 -15.80 28.34
C HIS A 127 0.87 -16.21 27.98
N ARG A 128 0.52 -17.47 28.22
CA ARG A 128 -0.90 -17.89 28.20
C ARG A 128 -1.54 -17.58 29.54
N ALA A 129 -2.81 -17.21 29.50
CA ALA A 129 -3.61 -16.97 30.68
C ALA A 129 -5.08 -17.28 30.41
N GLN A 130 -5.90 -17.35 31.45
CA GLN A 130 -7.33 -17.53 31.34
C GLN A 130 -8.02 -16.46 32.20
N LEU A 131 -8.99 -15.77 31.60
CA LEU A 131 -9.83 -14.81 32.33
C LEU A 131 -10.79 -15.53 33.30
N ALA A 132 -11.39 -14.77 34.22
CA ALA A 132 -12.31 -15.31 35.23
C ALA A 132 -13.56 -16.00 34.63
N ASP A 133 -13.95 -15.65 33.42
CA ASP A 133 -15.06 -16.25 32.68
C ASP A 133 -14.67 -17.53 31.91
N GLY A 134 -13.42 -17.93 31.98
CA GLY A 134 -12.88 -19.10 31.29
C GLY A 134 -12.33 -18.80 29.89
N THR A 135 -12.34 -17.55 29.43
CA THR A 135 -11.79 -17.17 28.12
C THR A 135 -10.26 -17.31 28.11
N GLU A 136 -9.73 -18.08 27.16
CA GLU A 136 -8.29 -18.20 26.97
C GLU A 136 -7.72 -16.92 26.30
N VAL A 137 -6.67 -16.37 26.90
CA VAL A 137 -6.01 -15.15 26.45
C VAL A 137 -4.49 -15.29 26.37
N VAL A 138 -3.92 -14.38 25.63
CA VAL A 138 -2.46 -14.21 25.51
C VAL A 138 -2.12 -12.86 26.13
N VAL A 139 -1.12 -12.85 27.00
CA VAL A 139 -0.63 -11.67 27.69
C VAL A 139 0.79 -11.39 27.24
N LYS A 140 0.98 -10.36 26.42
CA LYS A 140 2.29 -9.87 25.99
C LYS A 140 2.74 -8.79 26.97
N VAL A 141 3.87 -9.02 27.63
CA VAL A 141 4.45 -8.10 28.63
C VAL A 141 5.77 -7.58 28.11
N GLN A 142 5.89 -6.26 28.01
CA GLN A 142 7.12 -5.59 27.57
C GLN A 142 8.24 -5.78 28.60
N HIS A 143 9.45 -5.99 28.13
CA HIS A 143 10.65 -5.99 28.98
C HIS A 143 10.82 -4.65 29.68
N PRO A 144 10.99 -4.59 30.99
CA PRO A 144 10.86 -3.36 31.79
C PRO A 144 11.75 -2.20 31.36
N LYS A 145 12.93 -2.54 30.77
CA LYS A 145 14.00 -1.55 30.49
C LYS A 145 14.07 -1.12 29.04
N VAL A 146 13.27 -1.71 28.15
CA VAL A 146 13.36 -1.46 26.71
C VAL A 146 13.06 0.00 26.38
N GLN A 147 12.00 0.57 26.94
CA GLN A 147 11.64 1.97 26.67
C GLN A 147 12.76 2.94 27.10
N GLU A 148 13.33 2.76 28.29
CA GLU A 148 14.42 3.62 28.79
C GLU A 148 15.68 3.50 27.92
N LEU A 149 15.99 2.27 27.47
CA LEU A 149 17.12 2.01 26.59
C LEU A 149 16.92 2.68 25.24
N VAL A 150 15.76 2.51 24.62
CA VAL A 150 15.42 3.14 23.33
C VAL A 150 15.50 4.67 23.44
N HIS A 151 14.93 5.26 24.50
CA HIS A 151 15.05 6.70 24.74
C HIS A 151 16.50 7.16 24.84
N THR A 152 17.32 6.45 25.61
CA THR A 152 18.75 6.78 25.78
C THR A 152 19.51 6.67 24.46
N ASP A 153 19.31 5.59 23.72
CA ASP A 153 19.95 5.34 22.44
C ASP A 153 19.56 6.41 21.40
N MET A 154 18.26 6.77 21.35
CA MET A 154 17.79 7.82 20.45
C MET A 154 18.33 9.21 20.79
N GLU A 155 18.48 9.54 22.08
CA GLU A 155 19.14 10.78 22.47
C GLU A 155 20.62 10.82 22.03
N LEU A 156 21.34 9.70 22.19
CA LEU A 156 22.73 9.59 21.76
C LEU A 156 22.86 9.66 20.24
N PHE A 157 21.94 9.01 19.51
CA PHE A 157 21.90 9.04 18.06
C PHE A 157 21.59 10.46 17.54
N LYS A 158 20.62 11.17 18.15
CA LYS A 158 20.32 12.57 17.81
C LYS A 158 21.55 13.46 17.94
N ARG A 159 22.32 13.32 19.04
CA ARG A 159 23.57 14.07 19.21
C ARG A 159 24.60 13.78 18.13
N ALA A 160 24.72 12.51 17.72
CA ALA A 160 25.61 12.12 16.62
C ALA A 160 25.19 12.78 15.29
N VAL A 161 23.87 12.79 15.00
CA VAL A 161 23.31 13.47 13.81
C VAL A 161 23.55 14.98 13.87
N ASP A 162 23.34 15.62 15.02
CA ASP A 162 23.56 17.06 15.17
C ASP A 162 25.06 17.46 14.98
N ILE A 163 25.99 16.61 15.41
CA ILE A 163 27.42 16.78 15.17
C ILE A 163 27.75 16.59 13.69
N SER A 164 27.10 15.66 12.98
CA SER A 164 27.34 15.39 11.56
C SER A 164 26.97 16.57 10.65
N LYS A 165 26.03 17.43 11.07
CA LYS A 165 25.64 18.67 10.35
C LYS A 165 26.77 19.73 10.27
N ILE A 166 27.82 19.57 11.06
CA ILE A 166 28.99 20.49 11.07
C ILE A 166 30.01 20.08 9.99
N GLY A 167 29.85 18.90 9.37
CA GLY A 167 30.70 18.38 8.29
C GLY A 167 30.18 18.70 6.89
N PRO A 168 30.96 18.43 5.83
CA PRO A 168 30.53 18.59 4.46
C PRO A 168 29.33 17.67 4.18
N GLU A 169 28.34 18.14 3.38
CA GLU A 169 27.16 17.42 2.99
C GLU A 169 27.52 16.03 2.42
N ILE A 170 27.16 14.99 3.15
CA ILE A 170 27.38 13.60 2.76
C ILE A 170 26.11 13.10 2.05
N GLY A 171 26.05 13.34 0.74
CA GLY A 171 25.05 12.75 -0.13
C GLY A 171 23.67 13.41 -0.13
N VAL A 172 22.78 12.87 -0.97
CA VAL A 172 21.43 13.40 -1.29
C VAL A 172 20.41 13.24 -0.15
N ILE A 173 20.74 12.51 0.94
CA ILE A 173 19.80 12.21 2.02
C ILE A 173 20.14 13.07 3.24
N ASN A 174 19.14 13.78 3.77
CA ASN A 174 19.24 14.52 5.01
C ASN A 174 19.30 13.54 6.22
N PRO A 175 20.40 13.48 7.00
CA PRO A 175 20.49 12.58 8.15
C PRO A 175 19.41 12.81 9.21
N GLU A 176 18.86 14.02 9.28
CA GLU A 176 17.79 14.35 10.22
C GLU A 176 16.47 13.69 9.85
N ASP A 177 16.16 13.61 8.56
CA ASP A 177 14.93 12.95 8.08
C ASP A 177 14.99 11.45 8.36
N ILE A 178 16.15 10.82 8.11
CA ILE A 178 16.38 9.40 8.47
C ILE A 178 16.24 9.19 9.97
N PHE A 179 16.87 10.06 10.78
CA PHE A 179 16.76 9.97 12.23
C PHE A 179 15.30 10.06 12.70
N ASN A 180 14.56 11.06 12.20
CA ASN A 180 13.18 11.28 12.60
C ASN A 180 12.30 10.09 12.20
N GLU A 181 12.55 9.49 11.06
CA GLU A 181 11.80 8.34 10.57
C GLU A 181 12.09 7.09 11.42
N ILE A 182 13.36 6.77 11.66
CA ILE A 182 13.75 5.66 12.54
C ILE A 182 13.20 5.87 13.95
N LYS A 183 13.34 7.10 14.48
CA LYS A 183 12.79 7.44 15.78
C LYS A 183 11.30 7.19 15.85
N ASN A 184 10.53 7.74 14.91
CA ASN A 184 9.08 7.58 14.89
C ASN A 184 8.68 6.09 14.80
N ALA A 185 9.33 5.33 13.92
CA ALA A 185 9.06 3.90 13.77
C ALA A 185 9.37 3.12 15.06
N LEU A 186 10.51 3.38 15.71
CA LEU A 186 10.87 2.75 16.99
C LEU A 186 9.89 3.10 18.11
N PHE A 187 9.51 4.39 18.22
CA PHE A 187 8.54 4.80 19.26
C PHE A 187 7.14 4.25 19.02
N THR A 188 6.75 4.05 17.78
CA THR A 188 5.50 3.35 17.43
C THR A 188 5.59 1.88 17.84
N GLU A 189 6.67 1.20 17.53
CA GLU A 189 6.90 -0.22 17.82
C GLU A 189 6.91 -0.54 19.32
N ILE A 190 7.47 0.35 20.16
CA ILE A 190 7.48 0.15 21.62
C ILE A 190 6.22 0.67 22.32
N ASN A 191 5.26 1.21 21.59
CA ASN A 191 4.03 1.74 22.15
C ASN A 191 2.88 0.74 22.01
N THR A 192 2.66 -0.05 23.05
CA THR A 192 1.58 -1.04 23.07
C THR A 192 0.18 -0.41 22.91
N GLU A 193 -0.03 0.86 23.27
CA GLU A 193 -1.33 1.54 23.07
C GLU A 193 -1.68 1.66 21.59
N ILE A 194 -0.68 1.85 20.72
CA ILE A 194 -0.88 1.87 19.27
C ILE A 194 -1.26 0.46 18.78
N GLU A 195 -0.58 -0.59 19.26
CA GLU A 195 -0.91 -1.98 18.93
C GLU A 195 -2.33 -2.36 19.38
N ILE A 196 -2.76 -1.89 20.57
CA ILE A 196 -4.13 -2.04 21.08
C ILE A 196 -5.15 -1.39 20.12
N GLN A 197 -4.94 -0.12 19.79
CA GLN A 197 -5.85 0.62 18.89
C GLN A 197 -5.93 0.01 17.49
N ASN A 198 -4.79 -0.32 16.94
CA ASN A 198 -4.70 -0.96 15.63
C ASN A 198 -5.38 -2.34 15.62
N GLY A 199 -5.16 -3.15 16.67
CA GLY A 199 -5.77 -4.47 16.81
C GLY A 199 -7.29 -4.38 16.91
N GLN A 200 -7.83 -3.43 17.69
CA GLN A 200 -9.27 -3.19 17.79
C GLN A 200 -9.87 -2.78 16.45
N GLU A 201 -9.25 -1.82 15.75
CA GLU A 201 -9.73 -1.36 14.44
C GLU A 201 -9.65 -2.47 13.39
N PHE A 202 -8.55 -3.21 13.36
CA PHE A 202 -8.40 -4.33 12.42
C PHE A 202 -9.40 -5.45 12.70
N TYR A 203 -9.71 -5.72 13.98
CA TYR A 203 -10.76 -6.65 14.39
C TYR A 203 -12.12 -6.21 13.87
N GLU A 204 -12.51 -4.93 14.08
CA GLU A 204 -13.79 -4.39 13.59
C GLU A 204 -13.94 -4.47 12.07
N LEU A 205 -12.84 -4.36 11.32
CA LEU A 205 -12.84 -4.37 9.87
C LEU A 205 -12.79 -5.77 9.26
N ASN A 206 -12.18 -6.76 9.94
CA ASN A 206 -11.85 -8.06 9.33
C ASN A 206 -12.43 -9.28 10.07
N HIS A 207 -13.05 -9.12 11.24
CA HIS A 207 -13.54 -10.23 12.04
C HIS A 207 -14.70 -11.03 11.41
N ASP A 208 -15.48 -10.40 10.51
CA ASP A 208 -16.78 -10.93 10.06
C ASP A 208 -16.71 -11.81 8.80
N ASP A 209 -15.53 -12.07 8.23
CA ASP A 209 -15.45 -12.83 6.96
C ASP A 209 -15.48 -14.35 7.14
N GLY A 210 -15.35 -14.83 8.37
CA GLY A 210 -15.42 -16.25 8.75
C GLY A 210 -14.24 -17.09 8.32
N ILE A 211 -13.33 -16.60 7.48
CA ILE A 211 -12.09 -17.25 7.05
C ILE A 211 -10.89 -16.58 7.73
N ILE A 212 -10.89 -15.27 7.72
CA ILE A 212 -9.87 -14.45 8.37
C ILE A 212 -10.30 -14.17 9.80
N LEU A 213 -9.50 -14.60 10.73
CA LEU A 213 -9.71 -14.35 12.15
C LEU A 213 -8.73 -13.29 12.64
N VAL A 214 -9.17 -12.52 13.62
CA VAL A 214 -8.38 -11.50 14.28
C VAL A 214 -8.56 -11.67 15.78
N PRO A 215 -7.50 -11.71 16.60
CA PRO A 215 -7.65 -11.79 18.04
C PRO A 215 -8.35 -10.54 18.58
N GLN A 216 -9.32 -10.75 19.45
CA GLN A 216 -9.98 -9.66 20.18
C GLN A 216 -8.98 -9.06 21.16
N THR A 217 -8.87 -7.73 21.16
CA THR A 217 -8.03 -6.99 22.11
C THR A 217 -8.85 -6.57 23.33
N TYR A 218 -8.40 -6.95 24.52
CA TYR A 218 -9.03 -6.61 25.81
C TYR A 218 -8.39 -5.37 26.40
N ALA A 219 -8.89 -4.20 26.02
CA ALA A 219 -8.34 -2.91 26.44
C ALA A 219 -8.40 -2.71 27.96
N ASP A 220 -9.44 -3.22 28.62
CA ASP A 220 -9.63 -3.10 30.08
C ASP A 220 -8.54 -3.84 30.88
N PHE A 221 -7.91 -4.84 30.31
CA PHE A 221 -6.80 -5.60 30.89
C PHE A 221 -5.45 -5.26 30.31
N SER A 222 -5.43 -4.36 29.31
CA SER A 222 -4.22 -3.91 28.61
C SER A 222 -3.74 -2.56 29.15
N ALA A 223 -2.45 -2.26 28.97
CA ALA A 223 -1.83 -1.01 29.41
C ALA A 223 -0.61 -0.69 28.54
N GLN A 224 0.08 0.41 28.82
CA GLN A 224 1.21 0.88 28.00
C GLN A 224 2.30 -0.17 27.74
N LYS A 225 2.50 -1.13 28.65
CA LYS A 225 3.49 -2.22 28.55
C LYS A 225 2.86 -3.61 28.51
N ILE A 226 1.55 -3.70 28.44
CA ILE A 226 0.81 -4.96 28.53
C ILE A 226 -0.26 -4.97 27.45
N LEU A 227 -0.25 -6.02 26.64
CA LEU A 227 -1.31 -6.29 25.66
C LEU A 227 -1.96 -7.62 26.01
N VAL A 228 -3.28 -7.60 26.16
CA VAL A 228 -4.09 -8.81 26.38
C VAL A 228 -4.98 -9.02 25.16
N THR A 229 -4.86 -10.18 24.54
CA THR A 229 -5.66 -10.57 23.36
C THR A 229 -6.24 -11.96 23.57
N SER A 230 -7.32 -12.29 22.83
CA SER A 230 -7.81 -13.68 22.80
C SER A 230 -6.72 -14.62 22.27
N TYR A 231 -6.67 -15.83 22.85
CA TYR A 231 -5.82 -16.88 22.31
C TYR A 231 -6.40 -17.37 20.96
N MET A 232 -5.54 -17.47 19.95
CA MET A 232 -5.94 -17.95 18.65
C MET A 232 -5.30 -19.32 18.39
N PRO A 233 -6.11 -20.33 18.06
CA PRO A 233 -5.58 -21.66 17.73
C PRO A 233 -4.93 -21.66 16.34
N GLY A 234 -4.06 -22.63 16.11
CA GLY A 234 -3.36 -22.83 14.84
C GLY A 234 -1.84 -22.71 14.98
N ASP A 235 -1.17 -23.09 13.91
CA ASP A 235 0.28 -23.01 13.79
C ASP A 235 0.67 -21.92 12.78
N SER A 236 1.92 -21.43 12.88
CA SER A 236 2.42 -20.49 11.87
C SER A 236 2.22 -21.07 10.46
N ILE A 237 1.70 -20.25 9.54
CA ILE A 237 1.49 -20.63 8.14
C ILE A 237 2.77 -21.16 7.47
N LYS A 238 3.94 -20.84 8.03
CA LYS A 238 5.23 -21.38 7.60
C LYS A 238 5.25 -22.90 7.57
N TYR A 239 4.66 -23.55 8.56
CA TYR A 239 4.61 -25.02 8.62
C TYR A 239 3.70 -25.59 7.52
N PHE A 240 2.56 -24.95 7.28
CA PHE A 240 1.66 -25.30 6.18
C PHE A 240 2.32 -25.14 4.80
N MET A 241 3.08 -24.05 4.59
CA MET A 241 3.84 -23.81 3.36
C MET A 241 4.91 -24.88 3.11
N GLN A 242 5.55 -25.38 4.18
CA GLN A 242 6.62 -26.38 4.13
C GLN A 242 6.11 -27.82 4.16
N GLU A 243 4.82 -28.06 4.34
CA GLU A 243 4.23 -29.42 4.37
C GLU A 243 4.52 -30.14 3.05
N PRO A 244 5.12 -31.36 3.07
CA PRO A 244 5.41 -32.09 1.85
C PRO A 244 4.12 -32.55 1.16
N LEU A 245 4.09 -32.48 -0.16
CA LEU A 245 2.97 -33.05 -0.92
C LEU A 245 2.93 -34.57 -0.76
N SER A 246 1.72 -35.12 -0.63
CA SER A 246 1.49 -36.55 -0.52
C SER A 246 1.98 -37.29 -1.78
N HIS A 247 2.47 -38.51 -1.60
CA HIS A 247 2.77 -39.40 -2.72
C HIS A 247 1.52 -39.92 -3.44
N ASP A 248 0.35 -39.89 -2.79
CA ASP A 248 -0.93 -40.19 -3.40
C ASP A 248 -1.38 -39.02 -4.28
N VAL A 249 -1.69 -39.32 -5.55
CA VAL A 249 -2.02 -38.30 -6.57
C VAL A 249 -3.29 -37.52 -6.23
N GLN A 250 -4.29 -38.19 -5.65
CA GLN A 250 -5.56 -37.51 -5.30
C GLN A 250 -5.33 -36.58 -4.11
N ARG A 251 -4.65 -37.07 -3.08
CA ARG A 251 -4.32 -36.28 -1.90
C ARG A 251 -3.40 -35.10 -2.23
N ALA A 252 -2.41 -35.31 -3.10
CA ALA A 252 -1.56 -34.22 -3.59
C ALA A 252 -2.34 -33.13 -4.36
N ARG A 253 -3.35 -33.53 -5.14
CA ARG A 253 -4.24 -32.57 -5.82
C ARG A 253 -5.09 -31.78 -4.81
N GLN A 254 -5.62 -32.42 -3.77
CA GLN A 254 -6.37 -31.75 -2.72
C GLN A 254 -5.50 -30.75 -1.97
N GLN A 255 -4.27 -31.15 -1.58
CA GLN A 255 -3.32 -30.26 -0.92
C GLN A 255 -2.95 -29.03 -1.79
N LYS A 256 -2.78 -29.22 -3.09
CA LYS A 256 -2.54 -28.09 -4.03
C LYS A 256 -3.75 -27.17 -4.10
N ALA A 257 -4.97 -27.73 -4.18
CA ALA A 257 -6.18 -26.92 -4.20
C ALA A 257 -6.37 -26.14 -2.90
N GLU A 258 -6.10 -26.77 -1.75
CA GLU A 258 -6.15 -26.11 -0.44
C GLU A 258 -5.15 -24.92 -0.38
N ARG A 259 -3.88 -25.14 -0.80
CA ARG A 259 -2.87 -24.09 -0.85
C ARG A 259 -3.28 -22.94 -1.74
N LYS A 260 -3.83 -23.23 -2.90
CA LYS A 260 -4.36 -22.21 -3.81
C LYS A 260 -5.49 -21.40 -3.16
N ASN A 261 -6.45 -22.07 -2.51
CA ASN A 261 -7.56 -21.41 -1.84
C ASN A 261 -7.07 -20.50 -0.70
N VAL A 262 -6.08 -20.95 0.09
CA VAL A 262 -5.45 -20.15 1.14
C VAL A 262 -4.73 -18.93 0.55
N ALA A 263 -3.97 -19.12 -0.53
CA ALA A 263 -3.30 -18.02 -1.21
C ALA A 263 -4.30 -16.98 -1.76
N GLU A 264 -5.38 -17.44 -2.40
CA GLU A 264 -6.46 -16.55 -2.87
C GLU A 264 -7.14 -15.80 -1.73
N ALA A 265 -7.42 -16.47 -0.60
CA ALA A 265 -8.04 -15.84 0.57
C ALA A 265 -7.16 -14.73 1.14
N LEU A 266 -5.86 -14.97 1.27
CA LEU A 266 -4.88 -13.98 1.72
C LEU A 266 -4.84 -12.77 0.79
N VAL A 267 -4.77 -12.99 -0.53
CA VAL A 267 -4.74 -11.89 -1.51
C VAL A 267 -6.04 -11.10 -1.49
N LYS A 268 -7.20 -11.78 -1.47
CA LYS A 268 -8.53 -11.11 -1.41
C LYS A 268 -8.65 -10.24 -0.17
N ASN A 269 -8.25 -10.76 1.00
CA ASN A 269 -8.30 -10.00 2.23
C ASN A 269 -7.35 -8.80 2.20
N PHE A 270 -6.12 -8.98 1.69
CA PHE A 270 -5.17 -7.87 1.56
C PHE A 270 -5.68 -6.77 0.62
N VAL A 271 -6.27 -7.15 -0.50
CA VAL A 271 -6.87 -6.20 -1.44
C VAL A 271 -8.02 -5.43 -0.79
N LYS A 272 -8.87 -6.11 0.03
CA LYS A 272 -9.91 -5.46 0.84
C LYS A 272 -9.30 -4.45 1.81
N GLN A 273 -8.26 -4.84 2.57
CA GLN A 273 -7.55 -3.97 3.50
C GLN A 273 -7.06 -2.68 2.82
N VAL A 274 -6.53 -2.79 1.60
CA VAL A 274 -5.94 -1.66 0.86
C VAL A 274 -7.01 -0.75 0.24
N PHE A 275 -8.03 -1.33 -0.43
CA PHE A 275 -8.97 -0.55 -1.25
C PHE A 275 -10.29 -0.25 -0.56
N ASP A 276 -10.79 -1.14 0.31
CA ASP A 276 -12.06 -0.94 1.01
C ASP A 276 -11.84 -0.31 2.38
N ASP A 277 -10.93 -0.88 3.17
CA ASP A 277 -10.68 -0.45 4.55
C ASP A 277 -9.72 0.75 4.63
N ASN A 278 -8.85 0.93 3.63
CA ASN A 278 -7.75 1.89 3.63
C ASN A 278 -6.81 1.73 4.85
N PHE A 279 -6.84 0.56 5.46
CA PHE A 279 -6.10 0.19 6.65
C PHE A 279 -5.60 -1.25 6.49
N PHE A 280 -4.29 -1.43 6.37
CA PHE A 280 -3.69 -2.70 6.01
C PHE A 280 -2.58 -3.12 6.96
N HIS A 281 -2.41 -4.44 7.11
CA HIS A 281 -1.31 -5.04 7.85
C HIS A 281 -0.01 -4.84 7.07
N ALA A 282 0.93 -4.05 7.64
CA ALA A 282 2.15 -3.66 6.94
C ALA A 282 3.28 -4.69 7.06
N ASP A 283 3.12 -5.73 7.88
CA ASP A 283 4.11 -6.80 8.08
C ASP A 283 3.51 -8.20 8.06
N PRO A 284 2.82 -8.62 6.97
CA PRO A 284 2.18 -9.92 6.87
C PRO A 284 3.22 -11.03 6.57
N HIS A 285 4.24 -11.17 7.42
CA HIS A 285 5.21 -12.25 7.24
C HIS A 285 4.69 -13.57 7.86
N PRO A 286 5.22 -14.74 7.46
CA PRO A 286 4.68 -16.04 7.91
C PRO A 286 4.65 -16.26 9.43
N GLY A 287 5.44 -15.50 10.19
CA GLY A 287 5.43 -15.55 11.67
C GLY A 287 4.20 -14.86 12.28
N ASN A 288 3.60 -13.90 11.56
CA ASN A 288 2.45 -13.13 12.01
C ASN A 288 1.12 -13.66 11.45
N ILE A 289 1.15 -14.82 10.77
CA ILE A 289 -0.04 -15.46 10.22
C ILE A 289 -0.11 -16.89 10.74
N LEU A 290 -1.23 -17.22 11.41
CA LEU A 290 -1.55 -18.59 11.78
C LEU A 290 -2.47 -19.23 10.74
N PHE A 291 -2.33 -20.53 10.61
CA PHE A 291 -3.18 -21.39 9.82
C PHE A 291 -3.72 -22.51 10.68
N GLN A 292 -5.02 -22.75 10.65
CA GLN A 292 -5.70 -23.82 11.36
C GLN A 292 -6.59 -24.58 10.38
N ARG A 293 -6.45 -25.91 10.34
CA ARG A 293 -7.47 -26.79 9.75
C ARG A 293 -8.51 -27.11 10.80
N LEU A 294 -9.77 -27.02 10.43
CA LEU A 294 -10.89 -27.34 11.30
C LEU A 294 -11.22 -28.83 11.22
N ASP A 295 -11.55 -29.42 12.36
CA ASP A 295 -12.08 -30.76 12.38
C ASP A 295 -13.59 -30.81 12.06
N ALA A 296 -14.14 -32.04 11.89
CA ALA A 296 -15.54 -32.21 11.52
C ALA A 296 -16.54 -31.70 12.59
N GLN A 297 -16.12 -31.60 13.87
CA GLN A 297 -16.95 -31.06 14.95
C GLN A 297 -16.92 -29.54 14.94
N GLU A 298 -15.74 -28.94 14.78
CA GLU A 298 -15.57 -27.49 14.66
C GLU A 298 -16.33 -26.95 13.45
N LEU A 299 -16.35 -27.67 12.33
CA LEU A 299 -17.15 -27.33 11.14
C LEU A 299 -18.67 -27.35 11.40
N GLN A 300 -19.16 -28.30 12.21
CA GLN A 300 -20.58 -28.39 12.56
C GLN A 300 -21.03 -27.29 13.52
N ASP A 301 -20.18 -26.90 14.46
CA ASP A 301 -20.45 -25.82 15.42
C ASP A 301 -20.42 -24.45 14.77
N GLN A 302 -19.74 -24.29 13.63
CA GLN A 302 -19.59 -23.04 12.88
C GLN A 302 -20.62 -22.83 11.78
N ASN A 303 -21.81 -23.45 11.84
CA ASN A 303 -22.95 -23.13 10.97
C ASN A 303 -23.41 -21.67 11.18
N HIS A 304 -22.48 -20.73 10.97
CA HIS A 304 -22.76 -19.31 11.09
C HIS A 304 -23.23 -18.71 9.77
N VAL A 305 -24.37 -18.06 9.86
CA VAL A 305 -24.87 -17.11 8.88
C VAL A 305 -23.85 -15.98 8.79
N THR A 306 -23.03 -15.98 7.76
CA THR A 306 -22.07 -14.90 7.52
C THR A 306 -22.82 -13.69 7.01
N SER A 307 -22.89 -12.63 7.79
CA SER A 307 -23.48 -11.37 7.37
C SER A 307 -22.36 -10.42 6.92
N PHE A 308 -22.25 -10.18 5.62
CA PHE A 308 -21.35 -9.18 5.08
C PHE A 308 -21.99 -7.80 5.16
N GLN A 309 -21.34 -6.86 5.85
CA GLN A 309 -21.69 -5.44 5.74
C GLN A 309 -20.94 -4.84 4.55
N ARG A 310 -21.61 -4.68 3.42
CA ARG A 310 -21.06 -4.00 2.26
C ARG A 310 -21.64 -2.60 2.11
N LYS A 311 -20.81 -1.61 1.90
CA LYS A 311 -21.25 -0.25 1.58
C LYS A 311 -21.62 -0.18 0.10
N ILE A 312 -22.89 -0.40 -0.24
CA ILE A 312 -23.40 -0.24 -1.60
C ILE A 312 -24.03 1.15 -1.72
N ARG A 313 -23.52 1.99 -2.61
CA ARG A 313 -24.00 3.38 -2.85
C ARG A 313 -24.12 4.23 -1.58
N GLY A 314 -23.12 4.13 -0.69
CA GLY A 314 -23.08 4.93 0.55
C GLY A 314 -23.98 4.43 1.69
N LYS A 315 -24.74 3.35 1.51
CA LYS A 315 -25.54 2.70 2.56
C LYS A 315 -24.89 1.40 2.98
N LYS A 316 -24.74 1.19 4.29
CA LYS A 316 -24.37 -0.12 4.86
C LYS A 316 -25.49 -1.10 4.55
N THR A 317 -25.25 -2.06 3.69
CA THR A 317 -26.20 -3.13 3.35
C THR A 317 -25.63 -4.43 3.89
N THR A 318 -26.37 -5.09 4.76
CA THR A 318 -26.02 -6.42 5.26
C THR A 318 -26.50 -7.44 4.25
N LEU A 319 -25.58 -8.12 3.57
CA LEU A 319 -25.89 -9.28 2.72
C LEU A 319 -25.64 -10.51 3.55
N THR A 320 -26.65 -11.34 3.70
CA THR A 320 -26.56 -12.65 4.35
C THR A 320 -26.31 -13.67 3.27
N ALA A 321 -25.12 -14.23 3.17
CA ALA A 321 -24.83 -15.37 2.32
C ALA A 321 -24.60 -16.59 3.21
N GLN A 322 -25.24 -17.68 2.87
CA GLN A 322 -24.99 -18.99 3.47
C GLN A 322 -24.08 -19.73 2.49
N ASP A 323 -22.80 -19.35 2.50
CA ASP A 323 -21.77 -20.07 1.76
C ASP A 323 -21.14 -21.12 2.70
N ASP A 324 -20.88 -22.31 2.16
CA ASP A 324 -20.10 -23.33 2.87
C ASP A 324 -18.68 -22.78 3.11
N LEU A 325 -18.42 -22.35 4.34
CA LEU A 325 -17.09 -21.87 4.71
C LEU A 325 -16.06 -23.01 4.56
N PRO A 326 -14.84 -22.72 4.12
CA PRO A 326 -13.80 -23.72 4.00
C PRO A 326 -13.43 -24.30 5.37
N ASP A 327 -12.83 -25.48 5.36
CA ASP A 327 -12.39 -26.24 6.52
C ASP A 327 -11.06 -25.73 7.11
N TYR A 328 -10.75 -24.44 6.92
CA TYR A 328 -9.57 -23.80 7.48
C TYR A 328 -9.87 -22.36 7.93
N ARG A 329 -8.99 -21.85 8.81
CA ARG A 329 -8.98 -20.46 9.26
C ARG A 329 -7.57 -19.89 9.14
N ILE A 330 -7.51 -18.59 8.87
CA ILE A 330 -6.27 -17.81 8.79
C ILE A 330 -6.37 -16.71 9.83
N THR A 331 -5.40 -16.59 10.72
CA THR A 331 -5.39 -15.57 11.76
C THR A 331 -4.22 -14.63 11.58
N TYR A 332 -4.47 -13.32 11.55
CA TYR A 332 -3.42 -12.31 11.62
C TYR A 332 -3.08 -12.00 13.07
N LEU A 333 -1.77 -11.88 13.35
CA LEU A 333 -1.21 -11.51 14.64
C LEU A 333 -0.34 -10.26 14.50
N ASP A 334 -0.06 -9.58 15.62
CA ASP A 334 0.87 -8.44 15.74
C ASP A 334 0.45 -7.22 14.90
N PHE A 335 -0.27 -6.32 15.54
CA PHE A 335 -0.77 -5.09 14.91
C PHE A 335 0.10 -3.86 15.23
N GLY A 336 1.35 -4.08 15.63
CA GLY A 336 2.32 -3.00 15.90
C GLY A 336 2.66 -2.19 14.65
N MET A 337 2.63 -2.83 13.47
CA MET A 337 2.94 -2.17 12.20
C MET A 337 1.75 -2.23 11.25
N MET A 338 0.99 -1.14 11.18
CA MET A 338 -0.16 -1.00 10.29
C MET A 338 0.03 0.19 9.34
N GLY A 339 -0.48 0.08 8.12
CA GLY A 339 -0.47 1.16 7.14
C GLY A 339 -1.86 1.78 7.00
N ARG A 340 -1.91 3.12 6.87
CA ARG A 340 -3.15 3.86 6.57
C ARG A 340 -3.00 4.60 5.26
N LEU A 341 -3.96 4.41 4.36
CA LEU A 341 -3.98 5.13 3.08
C LEU A 341 -4.98 6.28 3.13
N THR A 342 -4.55 7.42 2.65
CA THR A 342 -5.49 8.50 2.37
C THR A 342 -6.20 8.24 1.05
N PRO A 343 -7.42 8.77 0.82
CA PRO A 343 -8.13 8.60 -0.44
C PRO A 343 -7.27 8.98 -1.67
N ASN A 344 -6.50 10.05 -1.57
CA ASN A 344 -5.61 10.49 -2.68
C ASN A 344 -4.50 9.46 -2.99
N LEU A 345 -4.02 8.73 -1.97
CA LEU A 345 -3.02 7.67 -2.18
C LEU A 345 -3.65 6.45 -2.86
N VAL A 346 -4.86 6.08 -2.43
CA VAL A 346 -5.62 4.99 -3.06
C VAL A 346 -5.91 5.31 -4.52
N ASP A 347 -6.40 6.52 -4.82
CA ASP A 347 -6.63 6.96 -6.19
C ASP A 347 -5.35 6.92 -7.04
N GLY A 348 -4.22 7.36 -6.48
CA GLY A 348 -2.91 7.29 -7.15
C GLY A 348 -2.47 5.86 -7.44
N ILE A 349 -2.64 4.93 -6.48
CA ILE A 349 -2.33 3.50 -6.66
C ILE A 349 -3.19 2.91 -7.77
N ILE A 350 -4.49 3.20 -7.77
CA ILE A 350 -5.43 2.73 -8.80
C ILE A 350 -5.02 3.27 -10.18
N GLN A 351 -4.64 4.56 -10.27
CA GLN A 351 -4.16 5.12 -11.53
C GLN A 351 -2.89 4.42 -12.03
N ILE A 352 -1.97 4.05 -11.14
CA ILE A 352 -0.78 3.26 -11.50
C ILE A 352 -1.20 1.89 -12.06
N ILE A 353 -2.11 1.17 -11.38
CA ILE A 353 -2.60 -0.15 -11.81
C ILE A 353 -3.26 -0.06 -13.19
N LEU A 354 -4.09 0.97 -13.42
CA LEU A 354 -4.75 1.19 -14.71
C LEU A 354 -3.75 1.53 -15.81
N ALA A 355 -2.79 2.41 -15.51
CA ALA A 355 -1.78 2.82 -16.47
C ALA A 355 -0.84 1.67 -16.83
N LEU A 356 -0.54 0.76 -15.90
CA LEU A 356 0.16 -0.50 -16.17
C LEU A 356 -0.62 -1.40 -17.12
N ASN A 357 -1.93 -1.55 -16.91
CA ASN A 357 -2.81 -2.33 -17.78
C ASN A 357 -2.89 -1.75 -19.22
N THR A 358 -2.89 -0.43 -19.34
CA THR A 358 -2.93 0.26 -20.65
C THR A 358 -1.55 0.45 -21.26
N LYS A 359 -0.48 0.08 -20.54
CA LYS A 359 0.93 0.26 -20.93
C LYS A 359 1.28 1.72 -21.27
N ASP A 360 0.64 2.67 -20.58
CA ASP A 360 0.88 4.10 -20.74
C ASP A 360 1.91 4.59 -19.70
N THR A 361 3.18 4.63 -20.11
CA THR A 361 4.29 5.05 -19.24
C THR A 361 4.18 6.48 -18.74
N ARG A 362 3.57 7.38 -19.53
CA ARG A 362 3.37 8.77 -19.11
C ARG A 362 2.30 8.88 -18.03
N ALA A 363 1.22 8.13 -18.17
CA ALA A 363 0.18 8.05 -17.13
C ALA A 363 0.73 7.44 -15.85
N ILE A 364 1.57 6.39 -15.92
CA ILE A 364 2.28 5.82 -14.76
C ILE A 364 3.11 6.91 -14.07
N GLY A 365 3.92 7.66 -14.84
CA GLY A 365 4.75 8.73 -14.29
C GLY A 365 3.95 9.84 -13.62
N GLN A 366 2.82 10.25 -14.19
CA GLN A 366 1.92 11.24 -13.58
C GLN A 366 1.32 10.74 -12.27
N ALA A 367 0.88 9.49 -12.22
CA ALA A 367 0.35 8.88 -11.01
C ALA A 367 1.42 8.76 -9.90
N ILE A 368 2.66 8.40 -10.26
CA ILE A 368 3.79 8.38 -9.32
C ILE A 368 4.06 9.78 -8.77
N LEU A 369 4.09 10.82 -9.63
CA LEU A 369 4.27 12.21 -9.19
C LEU A 369 3.19 12.68 -8.21
N ALA A 370 1.97 12.15 -8.32
CA ALA A 370 0.85 12.48 -7.43
C ALA A 370 0.99 11.87 -6.02
N ILE A 371 1.65 10.71 -5.90
CA ILE A 371 1.83 10.01 -4.61
C ILE A 371 3.19 10.24 -3.95
N CYS A 372 4.11 10.91 -4.63
CA CYS A 372 5.44 11.23 -4.12
C CYS A 372 5.54 12.68 -3.63
N ASN A 373 6.41 12.91 -2.65
CA ASN A 373 6.83 14.23 -2.21
C ASN A 373 8.04 14.67 -3.04
N ARG A 374 8.14 15.98 -3.32
CA ARG A 374 9.32 16.56 -3.99
C ARG A 374 10.34 16.97 -2.94
N THR A 375 11.56 16.47 -3.04
CA THR A 375 12.68 16.80 -2.13
C THR A 375 13.62 17.85 -2.72
N GLY A 376 13.46 18.19 -4.02
CA GLY A 376 14.26 19.16 -4.73
C GLY A 376 13.61 19.57 -6.06
N HIS A 377 14.44 20.11 -6.97
CA HIS A 377 14.00 20.40 -8.33
C HIS A 377 13.79 19.09 -9.09
N VAL A 378 12.60 18.91 -9.66
CA VAL A 378 12.23 17.72 -10.44
C VAL A 378 12.04 18.14 -11.90
N ASP A 379 12.88 17.62 -12.80
CA ASP A 379 12.62 17.69 -14.23
C ASP A 379 11.67 16.57 -14.63
N GLN A 380 10.40 16.94 -14.85
CA GLN A 380 9.35 15.96 -15.14
C GLN A 380 9.56 15.24 -16.48
N GLU A 381 10.09 15.94 -17.49
CA GLU A 381 10.29 15.31 -18.80
C GLU A 381 11.47 14.33 -18.74
N GLU A 382 12.55 14.66 -18.03
CA GLU A 382 13.67 13.73 -17.78
C GLU A 382 13.18 12.49 -17.00
N PHE A 383 12.41 12.69 -15.95
CA PHE A 383 11.82 11.60 -15.18
C PHE A 383 10.93 10.69 -16.04
N PHE A 384 10.07 11.25 -16.92
CA PHE A 384 9.24 10.43 -17.81
C PHE A 384 10.06 9.65 -18.83
N VAL A 385 11.16 10.21 -19.32
CA VAL A 385 12.07 9.50 -20.25
C VAL A 385 12.77 8.36 -19.53
N GLU A 386 13.34 8.59 -18.35
CA GLU A 386 14.01 7.56 -17.55
C GLU A 386 13.06 6.44 -17.15
N LEU A 387 11.86 6.80 -16.66
CA LEU A 387 10.82 5.83 -16.30
C LEU A 387 10.38 5.02 -17.53
N GLY A 388 10.24 5.66 -18.68
CA GLY A 388 9.90 4.99 -19.94
C GLY A 388 10.95 3.97 -20.38
N LEU A 389 12.23 4.34 -20.30
CA LEU A 389 13.34 3.43 -20.60
C LEU A 389 13.40 2.27 -19.60
N PHE A 390 13.21 2.56 -18.33
CA PHE A 390 13.20 1.57 -17.26
C PHE A 390 12.04 0.56 -17.44
N LEU A 391 10.82 1.03 -17.72
CA LEU A 391 9.64 0.17 -17.88
C LEU A 391 9.59 -0.58 -19.23
N GLN A 392 10.40 -0.20 -20.23
CA GLN A 392 10.35 -0.79 -21.56
C GLN A 392 10.45 -2.34 -21.59
N PRO A 393 11.35 -3.00 -20.84
CA PRO A 393 11.41 -4.46 -20.78
C PRO A 393 10.13 -5.08 -20.20
N TYR A 394 9.59 -4.49 -19.14
CA TYR A 394 8.41 -4.98 -18.43
C TYR A 394 7.12 -4.84 -19.24
N MET A 395 7.04 -3.82 -20.10
CA MET A 395 5.89 -3.61 -21.01
C MET A 395 5.78 -4.68 -22.11
N GLN A 396 6.86 -5.41 -22.39
CA GLN A 396 6.87 -6.49 -23.37
C GLN A 396 6.54 -7.85 -22.74
N MET A 397 6.68 -7.97 -21.43
CA MET A 397 6.35 -9.18 -20.67
C MET A 397 4.86 -9.20 -20.31
N GLY A 398 4.30 -10.39 -20.04
CA GLY A 398 3.01 -10.50 -19.33
C GLY A 398 3.18 -10.06 -17.87
N LEU A 399 2.18 -9.46 -17.26
CA LEU A 399 2.24 -8.99 -15.86
C LEU A 399 2.64 -10.13 -14.90
N GLY A 400 2.24 -11.38 -15.16
CA GLY A 400 2.60 -12.53 -14.35
C GLY A 400 4.04 -13.03 -14.49
N GLN A 401 4.82 -12.46 -15.41
CA GLN A 401 6.26 -12.76 -15.56
C GLN A 401 7.13 -11.69 -14.88
N VAL A 402 6.53 -10.67 -14.31
CA VAL A 402 7.21 -9.54 -13.69
C VAL A 402 7.28 -9.75 -12.19
N ASP A 403 8.49 -9.74 -11.64
CA ASP A 403 8.72 -9.63 -10.20
C ASP A 403 8.26 -8.23 -9.74
N LEU A 404 6.97 -8.13 -9.38
CA LEU A 404 6.33 -6.86 -9.03
C LEU A 404 6.97 -6.16 -7.81
N PRO A 405 7.32 -6.86 -6.71
CA PRO A 405 8.03 -6.24 -5.60
C PRO A 405 9.34 -5.59 -6.03
N ASN A 406 10.16 -6.32 -6.77
CA ASN A 406 11.43 -5.78 -7.25
C ASN A 406 11.22 -4.58 -8.17
N LEU A 407 10.27 -4.67 -9.09
CA LEU A 407 9.88 -3.55 -9.95
C LEU A 407 9.48 -2.30 -9.15
N LEU A 408 8.65 -2.48 -8.12
CA LEU A 408 8.19 -1.37 -7.28
C LEU A 408 9.34 -0.76 -6.47
N PHE A 409 10.26 -1.58 -5.93
CA PHE A 409 11.45 -1.08 -5.24
C PHE A 409 12.40 -0.32 -6.17
N GLU A 410 12.56 -0.79 -7.40
CA GLU A 410 13.36 -0.08 -8.40
C GLU A 410 12.71 1.23 -8.84
N ILE A 411 11.38 1.29 -8.97
CA ILE A 411 10.64 2.54 -9.21
C ILE A 411 10.85 3.53 -8.06
N ILE A 412 10.80 3.08 -6.80
CA ILE A 412 11.07 3.94 -5.64
C ILE A 412 12.51 4.47 -5.70
N SER A 413 13.47 3.63 -6.10
CA SER A 413 14.86 4.05 -6.30
C SER A 413 15.01 5.08 -7.42
N LEU A 414 14.30 4.89 -8.55
CA LEU A 414 14.26 5.84 -9.67
C LEU A 414 13.66 7.18 -9.24
N CYS A 415 12.57 7.14 -8.47
CA CYS A 415 11.95 8.34 -7.90
C CYS A 415 12.96 9.14 -7.08
N ARG A 416 13.70 8.46 -6.21
CA ARG A 416 14.74 9.10 -5.38
C ARG A 416 15.84 9.75 -6.24
N HIS A 417 16.29 9.11 -7.30
CA HIS A 417 17.29 9.67 -8.22
C HIS A 417 16.79 11.00 -8.83
N ASN A 418 15.49 11.13 -9.04
CA ASN A 418 14.83 12.29 -9.59
C ASN A 418 14.29 13.29 -8.53
N ASN A 419 14.84 13.30 -7.30
CA ASN A 419 14.40 14.14 -6.19
C ASN A 419 12.90 13.96 -5.82
N LEU A 420 12.38 12.75 -6.01
CA LEU A 420 11.06 12.33 -5.58
C LEU A 420 11.20 11.35 -4.42
N GLN A 421 10.45 11.54 -3.36
CA GLN A 421 10.40 10.63 -2.23
C GLN A 421 9.00 10.02 -2.13
N ALA A 422 8.91 8.69 -2.22
CA ALA A 422 7.67 7.99 -1.96
C ALA A 422 7.22 8.28 -0.51
N LYS A 423 5.92 8.46 -0.30
CA LYS A 423 5.39 8.59 1.06
C LYS A 423 5.61 7.29 1.83
N SER A 424 5.78 7.39 3.15
CA SER A 424 6.03 6.25 4.04
C SER A 424 4.98 5.14 3.89
N GLU A 425 3.72 5.53 3.72
CA GLU A 425 2.59 4.62 3.56
C GLU A 425 2.71 3.77 2.27
N ILE A 426 3.23 4.37 1.19
CA ILE A 426 3.50 3.65 -0.06
C ILE A 426 4.64 2.65 0.12
N THR A 427 5.71 3.04 0.81
CA THR A 427 6.83 2.14 1.08
C THR A 427 6.39 0.96 1.95
N LEU A 428 5.56 1.21 2.98
CA LEU A 428 4.96 0.17 3.81
C LEU A 428 4.06 -0.76 2.99
N LEU A 429 3.26 -0.21 2.06
CA LEU A 429 2.39 -1.01 1.19
C LEU A 429 3.22 -1.92 0.27
N VAL A 430 4.28 -1.39 -0.34
CA VAL A 430 5.17 -2.19 -1.20
C VAL A 430 5.85 -3.30 -0.40
N LYS A 431 6.28 -3.04 0.85
CA LYS A 431 6.80 -4.06 1.75
C LYS A 431 5.77 -5.15 2.06
N ALA A 432 4.55 -4.74 2.46
CA ALA A 432 3.47 -5.68 2.78
C ALA A 432 3.13 -6.56 1.57
N PHE A 433 3.04 -5.96 0.39
CA PHE A 433 2.82 -6.65 -0.87
C PHE A 433 3.93 -7.67 -1.16
N ALA A 434 5.20 -7.29 -1.02
CA ALA A 434 6.34 -8.17 -1.22
C ALA A 434 6.36 -9.35 -0.24
N SER A 435 6.04 -9.11 1.04
CA SER A 435 5.93 -10.15 2.05
C SER A 435 4.82 -11.15 1.72
N LEU A 436 3.66 -10.65 1.31
CA LEU A 436 2.51 -11.46 0.93
C LEU A 436 2.78 -12.27 -0.34
N GLU A 437 3.39 -11.65 -1.36
CA GLU A 437 3.77 -12.35 -2.59
C GLU A 437 4.73 -13.51 -2.30
N GLY A 438 5.68 -13.31 -1.36
CA GLY A 438 6.57 -14.38 -0.91
C GLY A 438 5.83 -15.58 -0.31
N ILE A 439 4.71 -15.36 0.39
CA ILE A 439 3.83 -16.42 0.90
C ILE A 439 3.06 -17.08 -0.23
N VAL A 440 2.42 -16.26 -1.08
CA VAL A 440 1.61 -16.72 -2.22
C VAL A 440 2.43 -17.58 -3.18
N ALA A 441 3.63 -17.14 -3.55
CA ALA A 441 4.53 -17.88 -4.43
C ALA A 441 4.97 -19.25 -3.86
N GLN A 442 5.03 -19.40 -2.54
CA GLN A 442 5.33 -20.68 -1.90
C GLN A 442 4.08 -21.60 -1.79
N LEU A 443 2.88 -21.01 -1.66
CA LEU A 443 1.63 -21.75 -1.60
C LEU A 443 1.19 -22.20 -3.01
N ASP A 444 1.14 -21.30 -3.95
CA ASP A 444 0.77 -21.54 -5.35
C ASP A 444 1.62 -20.65 -6.29
N PRO A 445 2.70 -21.18 -6.87
CA PRO A 445 3.57 -20.43 -7.79
C PRO A 445 2.87 -19.97 -9.08
N ASP A 446 1.73 -20.56 -9.42
CA ASP A 446 0.97 -20.24 -10.64
C ASP A 446 -0.07 -19.12 -10.39
N LEU A 447 -0.27 -18.70 -9.13
CA LEU A 447 -1.23 -17.65 -8.77
C LEU A 447 -0.62 -16.26 -8.96
N GLU A 448 -1.14 -15.50 -9.90
CA GLU A 448 -0.78 -14.10 -10.08
C GLU A 448 -1.64 -13.20 -9.17
N MET A 449 -1.03 -12.50 -8.21
CA MET A 449 -1.75 -11.62 -7.29
C MET A 449 -2.56 -10.55 -8.02
N MET A 450 -2.08 -10.06 -9.15
CA MET A 450 -2.77 -9.05 -9.96
C MET A 450 -4.06 -9.56 -10.60
N ASP A 451 -4.17 -10.85 -10.90
CA ASP A 451 -5.40 -11.45 -11.41
C ASP A 451 -6.52 -11.42 -10.35
N VAL A 452 -6.15 -11.59 -9.09
CA VAL A 452 -7.07 -11.49 -7.96
C VAL A 452 -7.40 -10.02 -7.64
N ALA A 453 -6.42 -9.11 -7.71
CA ALA A 453 -6.59 -7.71 -7.37
C ALA A 453 -7.32 -6.89 -8.45
N SER A 454 -7.15 -7.23 -9.74
CA SER A 454 -7.72 -6.47 -10.87
C SER A 454 -9.26 -6.32 -10.84
N PRO A 455 -10.05 -7.34 -10.47
CA PRO A 455 -11.51 -7.19 -10.34
C PRO A 455 -11.90 -6.15 -9.29
N PHE A 456 -11.21 -6.13 -8.13
CA PHE A 456 -11.46 -5.17 -7.05
C PHE A 456 -11.12 -3.74 -7.46
N ALA A 457 -9.97 -3.54 -8.13
CA ALA A 457 -9.59 -2.22 -8.63
C ALA A 457 -10.63 -1.68 -9.64
N LYS A 458 -11.19 -2.54 -10.49
CA LYS A 458 -12.26 -2.18 -11.43
C LYS A 458 -13.57 -1.84 -10.72
N GLU A 459 -13.94 -2.61 -9.69
CA GLU A 459 -15.14 -2.39 -8.91
C GLU A 459 -15.04 -1.09 -8.11
N TYR A 460 -13.91 -0.84 -7.45
CA TYR A 460 -13.64 0.42 -6.76
C TYR A 460 -13.81 1.64 -7.68
N LEU A 461 -13.29 1.56 -8.91
CA LEU A 461 -13.45 2.62 -9.91
C LEU A 461 -14.91 2.84 -10.28
N LEU A 462 -15.70 1.77 -10.44
CA LEU A 462 -17.12 1.89 -10.79
C LEU A 462 -17.94 2.52 -9.65
N ASP A 463 -17.60 2.22 -8.40
CA ASP A 463 -18.30 2.73 -7.22
C ASP A 463 -17.90 4.19 -6.89
N HIS A 464 -16.64 4.56 -7.15
CA HIS A 464 -16.12 5.92 -6.87
C HIS A 464 -16.13 6.83 -8.10
N PHE A 465 -16.46 6.30 -9.29
CA PHE A 465 -16.59 7.08 -10.52
C PHE A 465 -17.88 7.91 -10.49
N SER A 466 -17.84 9.04 -9.81
CA SER A 466 -18.97 9.97 -9.82
C SER A 466 -18.94 10.81 -11.10
N TRP A 467 -19.84 10.50 -12.03
CA TRP A 467 -20.11 11.33 -13.22
C TRP A 467 -20.37 12.81 -12.87
N ARG A 468 -20.85 13.07 -11.64
CA ARG A 468 -21.12 14.45 -11.15
C ARG A 468 -19.84 15.20 -10.82
N GLY A 469 -18.84 14.57 -10.19
CA GLY A 469 -17.56 15.23 -9.88
C GLY A 469 -16.79 15.61 -11.14
N GLN A 470 -16.73 14.71 -12.13
CA GLN A 470 -16.08 15.03 -13.41
C GLN A 470 -16.81 16.09 -14.24
N LEU A 471 -18.13 16.18 -14.14
CA LEU A 471 -18.91 17.26 -14.78
C LEU A 471 -18.69 18.60 -14.07
N GLU A 472 -18.53 18.62 -12.76
CA GLU A 472 -18.22 19.85 -12.00
C GLU A 472 -16.77 20.30 -12.26
N ASP A 473 -15.80 19.41 -12.27
CA ASP A 473 -14.40 19.71 -12.59
C ASP A 473 -14.24 20.13 -14.06
N SER A 474 -14.91 19.43 -14.99
CA SER A 474 -14.92 19.81 -16.41
C SER A 474 -15.64 21.14 -16.65
N ALA A 475 -16.68 21.46 -15.87
CA ALA A 475 -17.36 22.73 -15.94
C ALA A 475 -16.53 23.88 -15.35
N LEU A 476 -15.76 23.59 -14.27
CA LEU A 476 -14.80 24.54 -13.69
C LEU A 476 -13.60 24.77 -14.63
N ASP A 477 -13.07 23.73 -15.26
CA ASP A 477 -11.99 23.85 -16.26
C ASP A 477 -12.48 24.60 -17.52
N LEU A 478 -13.70 24.33 -17.95
CA LEU A 478 -14.34 25.11 -19.03
C LEU A 478 -14.53 26.57 -18.65
N ALA A 479 -14.98 26.86 -17.43
CA ALA A 479 -15.14 28.20 -16.90
C ALA A 479 -13.79 28.93 -16.72
N GLN A 480 -12.74 28.21 -16.32
CA GLN A 480 -11.38 28.76 -16.27
C GLN A 480 -10.80 28.98 -17.67
N SER A 481 -11.05 28.06 -18.61
CA SER A 481 -10.66 28.20 -20.02
C SER A 481 -11.35 29.38 -20.69
N LEU A 482 -12.64 29.62 -20.39
CA LEU A 482 -13.39 30.80 -20.86
C LEU A 482 -12.85 32.12 -20.30
N ARG A 483 -12.23 32.12 -19.11
CA ARG A 483 -11.55 33.31 -18.54
C ARG A 483 -10.21 33.64 -19.22
N VAL A 484 -9.62 32.67 -19.93
CA VAL A 484 -8.36 32.86 -20.67
C VAL A 484 -8.62 33.39 -22.09
N ILE A 485 -9.83 33.17 -22.66
CA ILE A 485 -10.21 33.63 -24.00
C ILE A 485 -9.98 35.14 -24.22
N PRO A 486 -10.31 36.07 -23.30
CA PRO A 486 -10.04 37.47 -23.48
C PRO A 486 -8.55 37.87 -23.53
N LYS A 487 -7.66 36.98 -23.10
CA LYS A 487 -6.19 37.21 -23.10
C LYS A 487 -5.50 36.65 -24.36
N ILE A 488 -6.22 35.90 -25.19
CA ILE A 488 -5.68 35.30 -26.42
C ILE A 488 -5.28 36.39 -27.44
N PRO A 489 -6.04 37.48 -27.68
CA PRO A 489 -5.63 38.51 -28.62
C PRO A 489 -4.32 39.19 -28.25
N LEU A 490 -4.07 39.45 -26.95
CA LEU A 490 -2.82 40.05 -26.46
C LEU A 490 -1.61 39.14 -26.62
N LYS A 491 -1.79 37.83 -26.49
CA LYS A 491 -0.69 36.84 -26.70
C LYS A 491 -0.47 36.58 -28.20
N LEU A 492 -1.52 36.65 -29.02
CA LEU A 492 -1.39 36.56 -30.48
C LEU A 492 -0.61 37.75 -31.04
N ASP A 493 -0.87 38.97 -30.53
CA ASP A 493 -0.13 40.16 -30.92
C ASP A 493 1.35 40.08 -30.55
N GLN A 494 1.67 39.50 -29.37
CA GLN A 494 3.05 39.24 -28.98
C GLN A 494 3.71 38.16 -29.87
N LEU A 495 3.00 37.12 -30.27
CA LEU A 495 3.48 36.11 -31.20
C LEU A 495 3.69 36.65 -32.59
N LEU A 496 2.77 37.48 -33.11
CA LEU A 496 2.90 38.12 -34.40
C LEU A 496 4.06 39.12 -34.45
N ASN A 497 4.35 39.81 -33.35
CA ASN A 497 5.52 40.67 -33.22
C ASN A 497 6.85 39.87 -33.21
N ILE A 498 6.87 38.67 -32.61
CA ILE A 498 8.02 37.77 -32.64
C ILE A 498 8.24 37.21 -34.05
N PHE A 499 7.16 36.91 -34.79
CA PHE A 499 7.25 36.49 -36.19
C PHE A 499 7.69 37.61 -37.14
N SER A 500 7.31 38.86 -36.87
CA SER A 500 7.68 39.99 -37.73
C SER A 500 9.15 40.39 -37.56
N THR A 501 9.78 40.05 -36.44
CA THR A 501 11.21 40.37 -36.17
C THR A 501 12.21 39.32 -36.66
N GLY A 502 11.76 38.20 -37.26
CA GLY A 502 12.61 37.29 -38.04
C GLY A 502 13.69 36.48 -37.25
N GLN A 503 13.58 36.37 -35.91
CA GLN A 503 14.64 35.78 -35.07
C GLN A 503 14.40 34.36 -34.61
N THR A 504 13.45 33.60 -35.15
CA THR A 504 13.22 32.20 -34.72
C THR A 504 13.35 31.23 -35.87
N ARG A 505 14.35 30.34 -35.78
CA ARG A 505 14.42 29.10 -36.56
C ARG A 505 13.81 27.96 -35.73
N PHE A 506 12.60 27.52 -36.09
CA PHE A 506 12.01 26.32 -35.54
C PHE A 506 12.27 25.12 -36.48
N ASN A 507 12.99 24.11 -36.03
CA ASN A 507 13.03 22.81 -36.69
C ASN A 507 12.07 21.89 -35.92
N ILE A 508 10.83 21.78 -36.36
CA ILE A 508 9.85 20.85 -35.77
C ILE A 508 9.78 19.62 -36.68
N ALA A 509 10.39 18.52 -36.27
CA ALA A 509 10.19 17.22 -36.87
C ALA A 509 9.08 16.49 -36.10
N LEU A 510 7.84 16.60 -36.56
CA LEU A 510 6.69 15.90 -35.99
C LEU A 510 6.51 14.55 -36.70
N LYS A 511 6.86 13.46 -36.02
CA LYS A 511 6.58 12.09 -36.44
C LYS A 511 5.19 11.68 -35.91
N GLY A 512 4.19 11.48 -36.79
CA GLY A 512 2.85 10.98 -36.42
C GLY A 512 1.67 11.94 -36.64
N GLN A 513 1.84 13.03 -37.40
CA GLN A 513 0.80 14.04 -37.64
C GLN A 513 -0.46 13.52 -38.34
N ASP A 514 -0.35 12.55 -39.24
CA ASP A 514 -1.44 12.14 -40.12
C ASP A 514 -2.65 11.53 -39.39
N THR A 515 -2.45 10.89 -38.26
CA THR A 515 -3.54 10.26 -37.48
C THR A 515 -4.28 11.25 -36.56
N LEU A 516 -3.58 12.25 -36.01
CA LEU A 516 -4.18 13.30 -35.20
C LEU A 516 -5.01 14.28 -36.04
N PHE A 517 -4.48 14.70 -37.21
CA PHE A 517 -5.23 15.59 -38.11
C PHE A 517 -6.43 14.91 -38.77
N ALA A 518 -6.36 13.61 -39.05
CA ALA A 518 -7.51 12.84 -39.52
C ALA A 518 -8.64 12.74 -38.49
N GLY A 519 -8.30 12.67 -37.20
CA GLY A 519 -9.27 12.69 -36.10
C GLY A 519 -9.90 14.05 -35.90
N LEU A 520 -9.10 15.12 -35.89
CA LEU A 520 -9.54 16.53 -35.79
C LEU A 520 -10.43 16.95 -36.97
N ASN A 521 -10.05 16.62 -38.22
CA ASN A 521 -10.85 16.90 -39.39
C ASN A 521 -12.24 16.25 -39.33
N LYS A 522 -12.34 15.01 -38.85
CA LYS A 522 -13.64 14.36 -38.63
C LYS A 522 -14.54 15.06 -37.63
N ILE A 523 -13.97 15.65 -36.59
CA ILE A 523 -14.72 16.39 -35.57
C ILE A 523 -15.17 17.73 -36.16
N ILE A 524 -14.28 18.44 -36.87
CA ILE A 524 -14.55 19.70 -37.54
C ILE A 524 -15.66 19.53 -38.60
N ASP A 525 -15.60 18.52 -39.46
CA ASP A 525 -16.60 18.21 -40.45
C ASP A 525 -17.99 17.98 -39.85
N ARG A 526 -18.05 17.27 -38.70
CA ARG A 526 -19.31 17.05 -37.98
C ARG A 526 -19.86 18.34 -37.38
N LEU A 527 -19.00 19.19 -36.86
CA LEU A 527 -19.38 20.47 -36.27
C LEU A 527 -19.93 21.42 -37.38
N ILE A 528 -19.23 21.50 -38.51
CA ILE A 528 -19.66 22.28 -39.66
C ILE A 528 -21.03 21.78 -40.16
N THR A 529 -21.20 20.50 -40.29
CA THR A 529 -22.47 19.87 -40.72
C THR A 529 -23.61 20.21 -39.75
N ALA A 530 -23.36 20.14 -38.43
CA ALA A 530 -24.36 20.48 -37.41
C ALA A 530 -24.77 21.96 -37.47
N ILE A 531 -23.81 22.89 -37.68
CA ILE A 531 -24.05 24.32 -37.81
C ILE A 531 -24.88 24.61 -39.07
N ILE A 532 -24.52 24.03 -40.22
CA ILE A 532 -25.26 24.17 -41.46
C ILE A 532 -26.70 23.66 -41.31
N LEU A 533 -26.90 22.50 -40.68
CA LEU A 533 -28.22 21.95 -40.42
C LEU A 533 -29.06 22.85 -39.51
N ALA A 534 -28.47 23.38 -38.44
CA ALA A 534 -29.14 24.32 -37.54
C ALA A 534 -29.55 25.61 -38.28
N ALA A 535 -28.66 26.17 -39.09
CA ALA A 535 -28.94 27.35 -39.90
C ALA A 535 -30.07 27.09 -40.92
N LEU A 536 -30.09 25.90 -41.53
CA LEU A 536 -31.10 25.51 -42.53
C LEU A 536 -32.49 25.31 -41.87
N ILE A 537 -32.53 24.73 -40.67
CA ILE A 537 -33.76 24.58 -39.89
C ILE A 537 -34.29 25.95 -39.45
N LEU A 538 -33.43 26.81 -38.91
CA LEU A 538 -33.80 28.15 -38.49
C LEU A 538 -34.29 29.00 -39.68
N GLY A 539 -33.56 29.00 -40.79
CA GLY A 539 -33.94 29.68 -42.00
C GLY A 539 -35.27 29.18 -42.58
N SER A 540 -35.48 27.88 -42.60
CA SER A 540 -36.74 27.26 -43.02
C SER A 540 -37.90 27.67 -42.10
N SER A 541 -37.66 27.76 -40.78
CA SER A 541 -38.64 28.16 -39.78
C SER A 541 -39.09 29.60 -40.01
N LEU A 542 -38.13 30.52 -40.25
CA LEU A 542 -38.41 31.93 -40.52
C LEU A 542 -39.19 32.10 -41.82
N LEU A 543 -38.85 31.34 -42.87
CA LEU A 543 -39.56 31.39 -44.16
C LEU A 543 -41.01 30.87 -44.02
N VAL A 544 -41.25 29.81 -43.28
CA VAL A 544 -42.59 29.31 -43.03
C VAL A 544 -43.41 30.27 -42.18
N GLN A 545 -42.82 30.88 -41.16
CA GLN A 545 -43.49 31.82 -40.26
C GLN A 545 -43.81 33.17 -40.93
N GLY A 546 -42.92 33.64 -41.83
CA GLY A 546 -43.09 34.92 -42.55
C GLY A 546 -43.92 34.82 -43.84
N SER A 547 -44.43 33.64 -44.23
CA SER A 547 -45.02 33.38 -45.56
C SER A 547 -46.56 33.47 -45.62
N ALA A 548 -47.20 34.21 -44.67
CA ALA A 548 -48.67 34.29 -44.59
C ALA A 548 -49.39 34.80 -45.90
N GLU A 549 -48.69 35.46 -46.79
CA GLU A 549 -49.27 36.06 -48.05
C GLU A 549 -48.64 35.49 -49.34
N HIS A 550 -47.57 34.67 -49.25
CA HIS A 550 -46.83 34.14 -50.41
C HIS A 550 -46.63 32.62 -50.43
N PRO A 551 -47.51 31.87 -51.16
CA PRO A 551 -47.45 30.38 -51.16
C PRO A 551 -46.13 29.82 -51.73
N ALA A 552 -45.40 30.55 -52.54
CA ALA A 552 -44.10 30.15 -53.06
C ALA A 552 -43.03 30.12 -51.97
N ILE A 553 -43.02 31.10 -51.05
CA ILE A 553 -42.09 31.19 -49.92
C ILE A 553 -42.37 30.11 -48.89
N TYR A 554 -43.64 29.80 -48.63
CA TYR A 554 -44.06 28.68 -47.78
C TYR A 554 -43.51 27.35 -48.30
N ARG A 555 -43.68 27.07 -49.63
CA ARG A 555 -43.17 25.81 -50.25
C ARG A 555 -41.65 25.71 -50.14
N LEU A 556 -40.90 26.80 -50.25
CA LEU A 556 -39.45 26.84 -50.10
C LEU A 556 -39.03 26.52 -48.66
N GLY A 557 -39.72 27.05 -47.66
CA GLY A 557 -39.46 26.75 -46.23
C GLY A 557 -39.75 25.27 -45.90
N VAL A 558 -40.87 24.71 -46.39
CA VAL A 558 -41.19 23.29 -46.22
C VAL A 558 -40.15 22.39 -46.91
N ALA A 559 -39.71 22.75 -48.11
CA ALA A 559 -38.64 22.03 -48.79
C ALA A 559 -37.34 21.99 -48.00
N GLY A 560 -36.97 23.14 -47.36
CA GLY A 560 -35.80 23.17 -46.48
C GLY A 560 -35.90 22.28 -45.26
N TYR A 561 -37.08 22.13 -44.65
CA TYR A 561 -37.30 21.17 -43.58
C TYR A 561 -37.15 19.71 -44.05
N ILE A 562 -37.71 19.36 -45.21
CA ILE A 562 -37.60 18.03 -45.79
C ILE A 562 -36.15 17.67 -46.07
N VAL A 563 -35.37 18.59 -46.65
CA VAL A 563 -33.95 18.40 -46.90
C VAL A 563 -33.17 18.19 -45.58
N SER A 564 -33.41 19.01 -44.55
CA SER A 564 -32.80 18.89 -43.25
C SER A 564 -33.11 17.54 -42.62
N PHE A 565 -34.34 17.05 -42.70
CA PHE A 565 -34.76 15.76 -42.15
C PHE A 565 -34.10 14.58 -42.88
N ILE A 566 -33.97 14.65 -44.20
CA ILE A 566 -33.27 13.60 -44.98
C ILE A 566 -31.78 13.56 -44.59
N VAL A 567 -31.14 14.69 -44.45
CA VAL A 567 -29.73 14.78 -44.06
C VAL A 567 -29.51 14.21 -42.66
N ILE A 568 -30.40 14.48 -41.70
CA ILE A 568 -30.35 13.90 -40.35
C ILE A 568 -30.45 12.35 -40.40
N ILE A 569 -31.38 11.82 -41.19
CA ILE A 569 -31.52 10.36 -41.33
C ILE A 569 -30.26 9.72 -41.92
N ILE A 570 -29.67 10.34 -42.95
CA ILE A 570 -28.43 9.87 -43.58
C ILE A 570 -27.29 9.83 -42.55
N LEU A 571 -27.14 10.88 -41.72
CA LEU A 571 -26.13 10.99 -40.70
C LEU A 571 -26.30 9.91 -39.60
N ILE A 572 -27.54 9.66 -39.18
CA ILE A 572 -27.85 8.62 -38.20
C ILE A 572 -27.49 7.23 -38.77
N LEU A 573 -27.90 6.94 -40.01
CA LEU A 573 -27.61 5.66 -40.66
C LEU A 573 -26.10 5.47 -40.90
N ALA A 574 -25.37 6.51 -41.29
CA ALA A 574 -23.92 6.46 -41.44
C ALA A 574 -23.21 6.21 -40.08
N THR A 575 -23.72 6.81 -39.01
CA THR A 575 -23.18 6.61 -37.65
C THR A 575 -23.46 5.19 -37.13
N LEU A 576 -24.63 4.67 -37.38
CA LEU A 576 -24.99 3.28 -37.04
C LEU A 576 -24.16 2.27 -37.85
N HIS A 577 -23.99 2.51 -39.15
CA HIS A 577 -23.19 1.64 -40.01
C HIS A 577 -21.73 1.56 -39.56
N THR A 578 -21.12 2.69 -39.18
CA THR A 578 -19.75 2.73 -38.65
C THR A 578 -19.64 2.03 -37.29
N ARG A 579 -20.63 2.13 -36.40
CA ARG A 579 -20.66 1.39 -35.13
C ARG A 579 -20.79 -0.12 -35.31
N PHE A 580 -21.59 -0.58 -36.29
CA PHE A 580 -21.73 -2.01 -36.59
C PHE A 580 -20.47 -2.60 -37.24
N LYS A 581 -19.74 -1.82 -38.07
CA LYS A 581 -18.49 -2.25 -38.71
C LYS A 581 -17.35 -2.37 -37.71
N ASN A 582 -17.31 -1.50 -36.69
CA ASN A 582 -16.28 -1.55 -35.63
C ASN A 582 -16.56 -2.62 -34.54
N ARG A 583 -17.74 -3.21 -34.52
CA ARG A 583 -18.08 -4.35 -33.63
C ARG A 583 -17.70 -5.71 -34.22
N LYS A 584 -17.33 -5.75 -35.49
CA LYS A 584 -16.93 -6.99 -36.21
C LYS A 584 -15.40 -7.09 -36.46
N LYS A 585 -14.63 -6.14 -36.00
CA LYS A 585 -13.18 -6.20 -35.87
C LYS A 585 -12.80 -6.27 -34.40
#